data_4a3dcad2c474ced102e84fc57ca42ef4
#
_entry.id   4a3dcad2c474ced102e84fc57ca42ef4
#
_cell.length_a   1.000
_cell.length_b   1.000
_cell.length_c   1.000
_cell.angle_alpha   90.00
_cell.angle_beta   90.00
_cell.angle_gamma   90.00
#
_symmetry.space_group_name_H-M   'P 1'
#
loop_
_entity.id
_entity.type
_entity.pdbx_description
1 polymer ?
#
loop_
_entity_poly.entity_id
_entity_poly.type
_entity_poly.pdbx_seq_one_letter_code
_entity_poly.pdbx_strand_id
1 'polypeptide(L)'
;MPRPLSIACLQTRPMPSIGQAIDEAMPLAEQAIRAGAEFLFLPEYCGGLKSEGSALTPPHAPEAEHPFLAAFQDFAAQKSVWIMVGSIAVSGRDGKIINRGYILDQQGNIHSRYDKIHLFDVQISPTEVYRESARVTAGNAMSLVQTAFAQIGHTICYDLRFPGLYRDLAQAGAEILCTPAAFTKKTGEAHWHILNRARAIENGCFMISACAIGEIAGGGGSYGHSLVINPWGEIIADGGDTPGVVFATVDLDEVAEARGRIPSLSHDQDYTITTVKERGIT
;
A
#
# COMPACT_ATOMS: atom_id res chain seq x y z
N MET A 1 -8.78 -25.26 -11.49
CA MET A 1 -8.23 -25.73 -10.21
C MET A 1 -8.04 -24.46 -9.38
N PRO A 2 -8.31 -24.48 -8.07
CA PRO A 2 -8.09 -23.32 -7.21
C PRO A 2 -6.67 -22.76 -7.36
N ARG A 3 -6.53 -21.43 -7.27
CA ARG A 3 -5.24 -20.72 -7.36
C ARG A 3 -4.91 -20.11 -5.99
N PRO A 4 -4.67 -20.96 -4.95
CA PRO A 4 -4.39 -20.46 -3.62
C PRO A 4 -3.04 -19.73 -3.59
N LEU A 5 -2.98 -18.64 -2.80
CA LEU A 5 -1.78 -17.89 -2.52
C LEU A 5 -1.76 -17.55 -1.01
N SER A 6 -0.71 -17.99 -0.32
CA SER A 6 -0.48 -17.71 1.10
C SER A 6 0.29 -16.40 1.25
N ILE A 7 -0.32 -15.41 1.88
CA ILE A 7 0.22 -14.06 2.02
C ILE A 7 0.35 -13.65 3.48
N ALA A 8 1.22 -12.68 3.76
CA ALA A 8 1.32 -12.06 5.06
C ALA A 8 1.59 -10.57 4.96
N CYS A 9 0.76 -9.75 5.62
CA CYS A 9 1.07 -8.36 5.88
C CYS A 9 1.89 -8.25 7.18
N LEU A 10 3.01 -7.56 7.12
CA LEU A 10 3.85 -7.27 8.27
C LEU A 10 3.41 -5.93 8.86
N GLN A 11 2.59 -5.94 9.91
CA GLN A 11 2.12 -4.74 10.60
C GLN A 11 3.22 -4.22 11.54
N THR A 12 4.14 -3.45 11.00
CA THR A 12 5.30 -2.92 11.72
C THR A 12 5.00 -1.59 12.39
N ARG A 13 5.78 -1.27 13.44
CA ARG A 13 5.81 0.09 14.01
C ARG A 13 6.64 1.02 13.15
N PRO A 14 6.29 2.33 13.07
CA PRO A 14 7.15 3.34 12.48
C PRO A 14 8.42 3.50 13.32
N MET A 15 9.59 3.24 12.75
CA MET A 15 10.86 3.32 13.46
C MET A 15 11.68 4.53 13.00
N PRO A 16 12.38 5.25 13.89
CA PRO A 16 13.02 6.53 13.56
C PRO A 16 14.32 6.40 12.75
N SER A 17 14.87 5.20 12.60
CA SER A 17 16.08 4.95 11.83
C SER A 17 15.96 3.68 10.98
N ILE A 18 16.75 3.59 9.90
CA ILE A 18 16.75 2.44 9.00
C ILE A 18 17.15 1.13 9.74
N GLY A 19 18.16 1.20 10.60
CA GLY A 19 18.59 0.03 11.37
C GLY A 19 17.48 -0.51 12.27
N GLN A 20 16.82 0.38 13.03
CA GLN A 20 15.69 -0.02 13.88
C GLN A 20 14.51 -0.55 13.07
N ALA A 21 14.29 -0.03 11.86
CA ALA A 21 13.24 -0.52 10.97
C ALA A 21 13.53 -1.95 10.48
N ILE A 22 14.78 -2.27 10.20
CA ILE A 22 15.21 -3.64 9.87
C ILE A 22 15.00 -4.56 11.09
N ASP A 23 15.42 -4.13 12.27
CA ASP A 23 15.28 -4.90 13.52
C ASP A 23 13.80 -5.16 13.88
N GLU A 24 12.91 -4.23 13.55
CA GLU A 24 11.46 -4.39 13.73
C GLU A 24 10.83 -5.34 12.72
N ALA A 25 11.17 -5.20 11.43
CA ALA A 25 10.49 -5.92 10.37
C ALA A 25 11.01 -7.36 10.17
N MET A 26 12.30 -7.59 10.37
CA MET A 26 12.93 -8.87 10.07
C MET A 26 12.38 -10.04 10.90
N PRO A 27 12.18 -9.93 12.23
CA PRO A 27 11.56 -11.00 13.02
C PRO A 27 10.12 -11.33 12.55
N LEU A 28 9.34 -10.35 12.12
CA LEU A 28 7.99 -10.55 11.58
C LEU A 28 8.06 -11.26 10.23
N ALA A 29 9.01 -10.91 9.37
CA ALA A 29 9.23 -11.60 8.10
C ALA A 29 9.60 -13.08 8.33
N GLU A 30 10.50 -13.37 9.27
CA GLU A 30 10.84 -14.74 9.66
C GLU A 30 9.63 -15.51 10.22
N GLN A 31 8.79 -14.84 11.01
CA GLN A 31 7.55 -15.44 11.52
C GLN A 31 6.58 -15.78 10.39
N ALA A 32 6.40 -14.87 9.43
CA ALA A 32 5.51 -15.07 8.28
C ALA A 32 5.97 -16.26 7.41
N ILE A 33 7.29 -16.39 7.16
CA ILE A 33 7.84 -17.54 6.42
C ILE A 33 7.59 -18.85 7.16
N ARG A 34 7.80 -18.88 8.48
CA ARG A 34 7.49 -20.08 9.29
C ARG A 34 6.01 -20.45 9.27
N ALA A 35 5.13 -19.48 9.06
CA ALA A 35 3.69 -19.71 8.89
C ALA A 35 3.30 -20.14 7.46
N GLY A 36 4.25 -20.19 6.52
CA GLY A 36 4.04 -20.64 5.15
C GLY A 36 3.67 -19.54 4.15
N ALA A 37 3.97 -18.26 4.46
CA ALA A 37 3.73 -17.18 3.51
C ALA A 37 4.64 -17.30 2.27
N GLU A 38 4.06 -17.14 1.08
CA GLU A 38 4.71 -17.13 -0.23
C GLU A 38 4.95 -15.71 -0.73
N PHE A 39 4.18 -14.74 -0.22
CA PHE A 39 4.31 -13.33 -0.53
C PHE A 39 4.14 -12.47 0.74
N LEU A 40 5.11 -11.60 1.01
CA LEU A 40 5.12 -10.66 2.13
C LEU A 40 4.76 -9.25 1.67
N PHE A 41 3.97 -8.54 2.46
CA PHE A 41 3.57 -7.16 2.22
C PHE A 41 3.96 -6.29 3.40
N LEU A 42 4.80 -5.28 3.16
CA LEU A 42 5.23 -4.30 4.17
C LEU A 42 4.47 -2.98 4.00
N PRO A 43 4.36 -2.15 5.05
CA PRO A 43 3.64 -0.88 4.98
C PRO A 43 4.44 0.24 4.27
N GLU A 44 3.82 1.41 4.13
CA GLU A 44 4.49 2.62 3.66
C GLU A 44 5.58 3.06 4.65
N TYR A 45 6.69 3.57 4.12
CA TYR A 45 7.87 4.00 4.89
C TYR A 45 8.40 2.93 5.85
N CYS A 46 8.29 1.66 5.47
CA CYS A 46 8.77 0.54 6.29
C CYS A 46 10.29 0.56 6.54
N GLY A 47 11.05 1.32 5.76
CA GLY A 47 12.49 1.57 5.97
C GLY A 47 12.81 2.62 7.03
N GLY A 48 11.79 3.13 7.72
CA GLY A 48 11.89 4.10 8.80
C GLY A 48 10.99 5.31 8.57
N LEU A 49 10.40 5.80 9.66
CA LEU A 49 9.54 6.97 9.66
C LEU A 49 9.69 7.74 10.97
N LYS A 50 9.91 9.03 10.88
CA LYS A 50 9.86 10.00 11.97
C LYS A 50 9.22 11.29 11.48
N SER A 51 8.90 12.20 12.38
CA SER A 51 8.31 13.49 12.07
C SER A 51 8.97 14.63 12.84
N GLU A 52 8.79 15.84 12.35
CA GLU A 52 9.05 17.10 13.02
C GLU A 52 7.73 17.86 13.04
N GLY A 53 6.95 17.68 14.10
CA GLY A 53 5.56 18.11 14.17
C GLY A 53 4.70 17.34 13.14
N SER A 54 4.02 18.05 12.24
CA SER A 54 3.23 17.44 11.15
C SER A 54 4.06 17.09 9.90
N ALA A 55 5.33 17.46 9.84
CA ALA A 55 6.18 17.15 8.69
C ALA A 55 6.84 15.77 8.85
N LEU A 56 6.51 14.84 7.97
CA LEU A 56 7.18 13.54 7.90
C LEU A 56 8.62 13.73 7.42
N THR A 57 9.57 13.15 8.15
CA THR A 57 11.02 13.22 7.87
C THR A 57 11.63 11.82 7.89
N PRO A 58 11.21 10.93 6.99
CA PRO A 58 11.72 9.56 6.95
C PRO A 58 13.24 9.56 6.69
N PRO A 59 14.00 8.69 7.36
CA PRO A 59 15.40 8.47 7.00
C PRO A 59 15.49 7.93 5.58
N HIS A 60 16.47 8.42 4.80
CA HIS A 60 16.59 8.08 3.38
C HIS A 60 18.05 7.83 2.96
N ALA A 61 18.22 7.10 1.87
CA ALA A 61 19.51 6.87 1.22
C ALA A 61 19.32 6.77 -0.30
N PRO A 62 20.39 6.85 -1.11
CA PRO A 62 20.33 6.46 -2.52
C PRO A 62 19.82 5.02 -2.68
N GLU A 63 19.04 4.73 -3.72
CA GLU A 63 18.47 3.39 -3.93
C GLU A 63 19.51 2.28 -3.87
N ALA A 64 20.64 2.47 -4.58
CA ALA A 64 21.70 1.46 -4.67
C ALA A 64 22.42 1.20 -3.32
N GLU A 65 22.27 2.09 -2.35
CA GLU A 65 22.95 2.05 -1.05
C GLU A 65 21.95 1.94 0.12
N HIS A 66 20.63 1.74 -0.19
CA HIS A 66 19.61 1.77 0.84
C HIS A 66 19.61 0.49 1.70
N PRO A 67 20.02 0.57 2.99
CA PRO A 67 20.28 -0.63 3.80
C PRO A 67 19.03 -1.50 3.99
N PHE A 68 17.84 -0.89 4.14
CA PHE A 68 16.60 -1.65 4.27
C PHE A 68 16.27 -2.43 2.99
N LEU A 69 16.46 -1.82 1.82
CA LEU A 69 16.23 -2.49 0.55
C LEU A 69 17.17 -3.68 0.37
N ALA A 70 18.46 -3.48 0.61
CA ALA A 70 19.47 -4.54 0.54
C ALA A 70 19.15 -5.72 1.48
N ALA A 71 18.78 -5.43 2.74
CA ALA A 71 18.42 -6.46 3.71
C ALA A 71 17.21 -7.31 3.23
N PHE A 72 16.21 -6.68 2.64
CA PHE A 72 15.04 -7.41 2.14
C PHE A 72 15.26 -8.08 0.79
N GLN A 73 16.19 -7.61 -0.05
CA GLN A 73 16.66 -8.33 -1.24
C GLN A 73 17.38 -9.63 -0.83
N ASP A 74 18.30 -9.55 0.12
CA ASP A 74 19.01 -10.72 0.67
C ASP A 74 18.00 -11.70 1.30
N PHE A 75 17.04 -11.21 2.07
CA PHE A 75 16.01 -12.04 2.69
C PHE A 75 15.13 -12.74 1.64
N ALA A 76 14.69 -12.03 0.61
CA ALA A 76 13.89 -12.60 -0.48
C ALA A 76 14.64 -13.74 -1.19
N ALA A 77 15.93 -13.54 -1.49
CA ALA A 77 16.79 -14.55 -2.11
C ALA A 77 17.01 -15.76 -1.19
N GLN A 78 17.33 -15.54 0.09
CA GLN A 78 17.58 -16.61 1.06
C GLN A 78 16.37 -17.48 1.34
N LYS A 79 15.17 -16.88 1.38
CA LYS A 79 13.90 -17.57 1.68
C LYS A 79 13.14 -18.00 0.44
N SER A 80 13.58 -17.59 -0.76
CA SER A 80 12.88 -17.82 -2.04
C SER A 80 11.41 -17.31 -1.98
N VAL A 81 11.20 -16.09 -1.47
CA VAL A 81 9.89 -15.48 -1.23
C VAL A 81 9.73 -14.18 -2.00
N TRP A 82 8.51 -13.92 -2.48
CA TRP A 82 8.16 -12.61 -3.04
C TRP A 82 7.93 -11.59 -1.92
N ILE A 83 8.37 -10.36 -2.13
CA ILE A 83 8.20 -9.29 -1.13
C ILE A 83 7.75 -8.00 -1.80
N MET A 84 6.63 -7.46 -1.36
CA MET A 84 6.28 -6.07 -1.58
C MET A 84 6.86 -5.22 -0.44
N VAL A 85 7.96 -4.54 -0.69
CA VAL A 85 8.43 -3.45 0.15
C VAL A 85 7.48 -2.28 -0.09
N GLY A 86 6.54 -2.07 0.81
CA GLY A 86 5.42 -1.15 0.63
C GLY A 86 5.86 0.25 0.20
N SER A 87 6.76 0.86 0.95
CA SER A 87 7.67 1.89 0.44
C SER A 87 8.80 2.21 1.40
N ILE A 88 9.85 2.85 0.85
CA ILE A 88 10.96 3.47 1.58
C ILE A 88 11.21 4.88 1.01
N ALA A 89 11.90 5.71 1.78
CA ALA A 89 12.32 7.02 1.32
C ALA A 89 13.67 6.91 0.58
N VAL A 90 13.66 7.18 -0.71
CA VAL A 90 14.86 7.19 -1.54
C VAL A 90 15.31 8.61 -1.79
N SER A 91 16.63 8.86 -1.78
CA SER A 91 17.19 10.17 -2.13
C SER A 91 16.83 10.54 -3.57
N GLY A 92 16.13 11.65 -3.74
CA GLY A 92 15.74 12.20 -5.04
C GLY A 92 16.66 13.32 -5.51
N ARG A 93 16.16 14.13 -6.44
CA ARG A 93 16.84 15.34 -6.92
C ARG A 93 16.49 16.55 -6.08
N ASP A 94 17.29 17.60 -6.13
CA ASP A 94 17.04 18.93 -5.53
C ASP A 94 16.75 18.88 -4.02
N GLY A 95 17.39 17.93 -3.30
CA GLY A 95 17.21 17.76 -1.87
C GLY A 95 15.87 17.15 -1.44
N LYS A 96 15.02 16.74 -2.38
CA LYS A 96 13.79 16.00 -2.11
C LYS A 96 14.05 14.50 -2.06
N ILE A 97 13.09 13.79 -1.49
CA ILE A 97 13.05 12.32 -1.51
C ILE A 97 11.96 11.83 -2.48
N ILE A 98 11.99 10.54 -2.75
CA ILE A 98 10.95 9.80 -3.46
C ILE A 98 10.37 8.79 -2.48
N ASN A 99 9.05 8.74 -2.34
CA ASN A 99 8.34 7.72 -1.61
C ASN A 99 8.12 6.55 -2.58
N ARG A 100 9.02 5.55 -2.53
CA ARG A 100 9.11 4.49 -3.55
C ARG A 100 8.86 3.12 -2.95
N GLY A 101 7.88 2.41 -3.52
CA GLY A 101 7.61 1.01 -3.25
C GLY A 101 8.31 0.08 -4.26
N TYR A 102 8.50 -1.17 -3.85
CA TYR A 102 9.16 -2.19 -4.67
C TYR A 102 8.44 -3.52 -4.58
N ILE A 103 8.51 -4.30 -5.65
CA ILE A 103 8.26 -5.73 -5.60
C ILE A 103 9.59 -6.44 -5.88
N LEU A 104 9.99 -7.30 -4.96
CA LEU A 104 11.18 -8.14 -5.05
C LEU A 104 10.77 -9.56 -5.44
N ASP A 105 11.52 -10.16 -6.36
CA ASP A 105 11.31 -11.56 -6.74
C ASP A 105 12.01 -12.54 -5.77
N GLN A 106 11.81 -13.82 -5.95
CA GLN A 106 12.39 -14.90 -5.15
C GLN A 106 13.93 -15.00 -5.25
N GLN A 107 14.55 -14.28 -6.17
CA GLN A 107 16.00 -14.16 -6.31
C GLN A 107 16.55 -12.88 -5.65
N GLY A 108 15.67 -12.06 -5.05
CA GLY A 108 16.03 -10.78 -4.45
C GLY A 108 16.21 -9.65 -5.46
N ASN A 109 15.87 -9.87 -6.73
CA ASN A 109 15.95 -8.79 -7.72
C ASN A 109 14.77 -7.83 -7.56
N ILE A 110 14.99 -6.56 -7.85
CA ILE A 110 13.93 -5.58 -7.97
C ILE A 110 13.14 -5.87 -9.25
N HIS A 111 11.96 -6.47 -9.10
CA HIS A 111 11.06 -6.81 -10.19
C HIS A 111 10.26 -5.59 -10.66
N SER A 112 9.85 -4.70 -9.75
CA SER A 112 9.20 -3.44 -10.09
C SER A 112 9.49 -2.33 -9.09
N ARG A 113 9.23 -1.08 -9.53
CA ARG A 113 9.24 0.15 -8.74
C ARG A 113 7.95 0.91 -8.96
N TYR A 114 7.47 1.57 -7.90
CA TYR A 114 6.37 2.50 -7.98
C TYR A 114 6.67 3.74 -7.13
N ASP A 115 6.62 4.91 -7.74
CA ASP A 115 6.75 6.19 -7.05
C ASP A 115 5.34 6.71 -6.75
N LYS A 116 5.05 7.00 -5.48
CA LYS A 116 3.75 7.52 -5.04
C LYS A 116 3.30 8.70 -5.89
N ILE A 117 2.12 8.58 -6.52
CA ILE A 117 1.58 9.60 -7.42
C ILE A 117 0.93 10.72 -6.64
N HIS A 118 0.03 10.39 -5.70
CA HIS A 118 -0.74 11.38 -4.96
C HIS A 118 -0.10 11.64 -3.59
N LEU A 119 0.40 12.87 -3.42
CA LEU A 119 1.07 13.29 -2.19
C LEU A 119 0.06 13.82 -1.16
N PHE A 120 0.33 13.53 0.12
CA PHE A 120 -0.57 13.83 1.24
C PHE A 120 -0.46 15.31 1.65
N ASP A 121 -1.05 16.19 0.83
CA ASP A 121 -1.18 17.63 1.10
C ASP A 121 -2.59 17.91 1.59
N VAL A 122 -2.79 17.86 2.90
CA VAL A 122 -4.12 17.96 3.52
C VAL A 122 -4.11 18.82 4.76
N GLN A 123 -5.26 19.40 5.08
CA GLN A 123 -5.54 20.03 6.35
C GLN A 123 -6.68 19.28 7.05
N ILE A 124 -6.34 18.49 8.08
CA ILE A 124 -7.31 17.71 8.87
C ILE A 124 -7.99 18.59 9.92
N SER A 125 -7.23 19.54 10.49
CA SER A 125 -7.73 20.53 11.43
C SER A 125 -6.93 21.85 11.30
N PRO A 126 -7.30 22.92 11.98
CA PRO A 126 -6.50 24.17 11.97
C PRO A 126 -5.04 23.99 12.41
N THR A 127 -4.76 22.98 13.24
CA THR A 127 -3.43 22.70 13.79
C THR A 127 -2.78 21.45 13.19
N GLU A 128 -3.49 20.68 12.36
CA GLU A 128 -3.02 19.44 11.77
C GLU A 128 -2.99 19.56 10.24
N VAL A 129 -1.85 20.03 9.72
CA VAL A 129 -1.62 20.30 8.29
C VAL A 129 -0.43 19.50 7.83
N TYR A 130 -0.62 18.70 6.79
CA TYR A 130 0.42 17.91 6.12
C TYR A 130 0.72 18.53 4.76
N ARG A 131 2.00 18.58 4.39
CA ARG A 131 2.49 19.07 3.08
C ARG A 131 3.60 18.14 2.59
N GLU A 132 3.22 16.94 2.17
CA GLU A 132 4.17 15.92 1.70
C GLU A 132 4.94 16.43 0.46
N SER A 133 4.28 17.18 -0.44
CA SER A 133 4.89 17.73 -1.66
C SER A 133 6.04 18.72 -1.40
N ALA A 134 6.12 19.27 -0.20
CA ALA A 134 7.25 20.14 0.18
C ALA A 134 8.59 19.37 0.19
N ARG A 135 8.56 18.06 0.47
CA ARG A 135 9.76 17.22 0.66
C ARG A 135 9.83 16.03 -0.29
N VAL A 136 8.73 15.62 -0.88
CA VAL A 136 8.61 14.43 -1.74
C VAL A 136 8.36 14.85 -3.18
N THR A 137 9.02 14.18 -4.12
CA THR A 137 8.72 14.28 -5.54
C THR A 137 7.67 13.24 -5.91
N ALA A 138 6.58 13.66 -6.54
CA ALA A 138 5.52 12.77 -7.01
C ALA A 138 5.97 11.90 -8.18
N GLY A 139 5.46 10.66 -8.23
CA GLY A 139 5.49 9.82 -9.41
C GLY A 139 4.50 10.30 -10.47
N ASN A 140 4.59 9.70 -11.66
CA ASN A 140 3.72 10.03 -12.79
C ASN A 140 3.31 8.81 -13.63
N ALA A 141 3.59 7.60 -13.15
CA ALA A 141 3.28 6.36 -13.85
C ALA A 141 2.64 5.33 -12.90
N MET A 142 1.58 4.69 -13.35
CA MET A 142 1.00 3.52 -12.67
C MET A 142 1.89 2.30 -12.86
N SER A 143 1.84 1.37 -11.90
CA SER A 143 2.58 0.12 -11.97
C SER A 143 1.61 -1.07 -11.88
N LEU A 144 1.44 -1.78 -12.99
CA LEU A 144 0.83 -3.10 -13.05
C LEU A 144 1.94 -4.13 -13.20
N VAL A 145 2.05 -5.03 -12.24
CA VAL A 145 3.18 -5.95 -12.12
C VAL A 145 2.72 -7.38 -12.31
N GLN A 146 3.24 -8.04 -13.33
CA GLN A 146 3.00 -9.46 -13.52
C GLN A 146 3.97 -10.27 -12.67
N THR A 147 3.43 -11.09 -11.78
CA THR A 147 4.19 -12.05 -10.97
C THR A 147 3.89 -13.48 -11.43
N ALA A 148 4.50 -14.47 -10.79
CA ALA A 148 4.20 -15.88 -11.04
C ALA A 148 2.76 -16.26 -10.62
N PHE A 149 2.11 -15.48 -9.75
CA PHE A 149 0.80 -15.79 -9.17
C PHE A 149 -0.32 -14.99 -9.82
N ALA A 150 -0.16 -13.66 -9.90
CA ALA A 150 -1.20 -12.71 -10.26
C ALA A 150 -0.62 -11.44 -10.90
N GLN A 151 -1.50 -10.63 -11.49
CA GLN A 151 -1.22 -9.24 -11.83
C GLN A 151 -1.54 -8.33 -10.65
N ILE A 152 -0.57 -7.54 -10.22
CA ILE A 152 -0.63 -6.72 -9.02
C ILE A 152 -0.62 -5.24 -9.39
N GLY A 153 -1.66 -4.51 -9.00
CA GLY A 153 -1.69 -3.05 -9.05
C GLY A 153 -1.03 -2.46 -7.80
N HIS A 154 0.05 -1.71 -7.99
CA HIS A 154 0.82 -1.12 -6.90
C HIS A 154 0.39 0.33 -6.68
N THR A 155 -0.06 0.68 -5.49
CA THR A 155 -0.38 2.05 -5.05
C THR A 155 0.22 2.28 -3.66
N ILE A 156 0.20 3.52 -3.15
CA ILE A 156 0.71 3.85 -1.81
C ILE A 156 -0.24 4.82 -1.10
N CYS A 157 -0.80 4.41 0.03
CA CYS A 157 -1.44 5.21 1.06
C CYS A 157 -2.50 6.20 0.53
N TYR A 158 -2.14 7.47 0.32
CA TYR A 158 -3.06 8.52 -0.13
C TYR A 158 -3.67 8.24 -1.50
N ASP A 159 -3.01 7.43 -2.33
CA ASP A 159 -3.57 6.94 -3.59
C ASP A 159 -4.93 6.26 -3.39
N LEU A 160 -5.19 5.68 -2.20
CA LEU A 160 -6.47 5.06 -1.83
C LEU A 160 -7.69 5.97 -2.05
N ARG A 161 -7.50 7.28 -2.01
CA ARG A 161 -8.58 8.27 -2.19
C ARG A 161 -8.92 8.55 -3.65
N PHE A 162 -8.19 7.99 -4.60
CA PHE A 162 -8.32 8.25 -6.04
C PHE A 162 -8.85 7.01 -6.77
N PRO A 163 -10.19 6.82 -6.84
CA PRO A 163 -10.79 5.60 -7.38
C PRO A 163 -10.41 5.31 -8.83
N GLY A 164 -10.19 6.36 -9.64
CA GLY A 164 -9.79 6.21 -11.04
C GLY A 164 -8.50 5.41 -11.21
N LEU A 165 -7.48 5.64 -10.36
CA LEU A 165 -6.22 4.90 -10.37
C LEU A 165 -6.44 3.38 -10.20
N TYR A 166 -7.32 2.99 -9.26
CA TYR A 166 -7.63 1.58 -8.99
C TYR A 166 -8.42 0.96 -10.12
N ARG A 167 -9.36 1.73 -10.70
CA ARG A 167 -10.16 1.26 -11.83
C ARG A 167 -9.30 1.02 -13.05
N ASP A 168 -8.40 1.95 -13.37
CA ASP A 168 -7.48 1.81 -14.51
C ASP A 168 -6.59 0.57 -14.36
N LEU A 169 -6.05 0.34 -13.15
CA LEU A 169 -5.26 -0.88 -12.85
C LEU A 169 -6.09 -2.16 -12.99
N ALA A 170 -7.34 -2.15 -12.51
CA ALA A 170 -8.23 -3.31 -12.62
C ALA A 170 -8.64 -3.59 -14.07
N GLN A 171 -8.93 -2.56 -14.86
CA GLN A 171 -9.22 -2.69 -16.30
C GLN A 171 -8.00 -3.14 -17.09
N ALA A 172 -6.79 -2.77 -16.65
CA ALA A 172 -5.54 -3.27 -17.21
C ALA A 172 -5.21 -4.73 -16.82
N GLY A 173 -6.00 -5.34 -15.92
CA GLY A 173 -5.92 -6.75 -15.58
C GLY A 173 -5.44 -7.06 -14.15
N ALA A 174 -5.30 -6.08 -13.26
CA ALA A 174 -4.94 -6.36 -11.88
C ALA A 174 -5.95 -7.32 -11.22
N GLU A 175 -5.45 -8.33 -10.53
CA GLU A 175 -6.22 -9.27 -9.71
C GLU A 175 -6.09 -8.92 -8.22
N ILE A 176 -4.93 -8.37 -7.86
CA ILE A 176 -4.62 -7.85 -6.53
C ILE A 176 -4.31 -6.36 -6.64
N LEU A 177 -4.93 -5.55 -5.80
CA LEU A 177 -4.64 -4.14 -5.62
C LEU A 177 -4.01 -3.94 -4.25
N CYS A 178 -2.86 -3.27 -4.18
CA CYS A 178 -2.10 -3.11 -2.95
C CYS A 178 -2.06 -1.65 -2.53
N THR A 179 -2.26 -1.41 -1.22
CA THR A 179 -2.16 -0.07 -0.63
C THR A 179 -1.37 -0.12 0.68
N PRO A 180 -0.03 -0.28 0.62
CA PRO A 180 0.79 -0.07 1.80
C PRO A 180 0.61 1.34 2.33
N ALA A 181 0.50 1.50 3.67
CA ALA A 181 0.17 2.78 4.27
C ALA A 181 0.85 3.03 5.63
N ALA A 182 1.05 4.32 5.92
CA ALA A 182 1.22 4.86 7.26
C ALA A 182 0.03 5.81 7.55
N PHE A 183 -1.17 5.25 7.56
CA PHE A 183 -2.43 6.02 7.58
C PHE A 183 -2.65 6.67 8.94
N THR A 184 -2.98 7.97 8.97
CA THR A 184 -3.17 8.68 10.25
C THR A 184 -4.34 8.08 11.03
N LYS A 185 -4.23 8.02 12.37
CA LYS A 185 -5.26 7.43 13.25
C LYS A 185 -6.65 7.99 12.98
N LYS A 186 -6.80 9.31 13.03
CA LYS A 186 -8.09 9.98 12.87
C LYS A 186 -8.80 9.66 11.54
N THR A 187 -8.06 9.69 10.45
CA THR A 187 -8.65 9.35 9.14
C THR A 187 -8.75 7.83 8.95
N GLY A 188 -7.92 7.07 9.63
CA GLY A 188 -7.97 5.61 9.64
C GLY A 188 -9.29 5.11 10.25
N GLU A 189 -9.61 5.55 11.45
CA GLU A 189 -10.86 5.24 12.14
C GLU A 189 -12.11 5.52 11.28
N ALA A 190 -12.10 6.64 10.57
CA ALA A 190 -13.25 7.07 9.77
C ALA A 190 -13.32 6.45 8.36
N HIS A 191 -12.18 6.15 7.72
CA HIS A 191 -12.14 5.91 6.28
C HIS A 191 -11.46 4.61 5.84
N TRP A 192 -10.53 4.07 6.64
CA TRP A 192 -9.62 3.01 6.17
C TRP A 192 -10.34 1.76 5.68
N HIS A 193 -11.19 1.18 6.52
CA HIS A 193 -11.95 -0.01 6.18
C HIS A 193 -12.93 0.22 5.03
N ILE A 194 -13.61 1.37 5.06
CA ILE A 194 -14.62 1.71 4.05
C ILE A 194 -13.98 1.86 2.67
N LEU A 195 -12.89 2.62 2.57
CA LEU A 195 -12.21 2.85 1.29
C LEU A 195 -11.60 1.57 0.72
N ASN A 196 -10.91 0.78 1.55
CA ASN A 196 -10.33 -0.49 1.10
C ASN A 196 -11.40 -1.46 0.59
N ARG A 197 -12.51 -1.60 1.32
CA ARG A 197 -13.65 -2.42 0.87
C ARG A 197 -14.27 -1.90 -0.43
N ALA A 198 -14.42 -0.58 -0.55
CA ALA A 198 -14.93 0.02 -1.78
C ALA A 198 -14.03 -0.32 -2.99
N ARG A 199 -12.69 -0.19 -2.83
CA ARG A 199 -11.74 -0.55 -3.90
C ARG A 199 -11.82 -2.03 -4.30
N ALA A 200 -12.00 -2.93 -3.35
CA ALA A 200 -12.21 -4.35 -3.64
C ALA A 200 -13.50 -4.57 -4.45
N ILE A 201 -14.63 -4.05 -3.97
CA ILE A 201 -15.97 -4.28 -4.53
C ILE A 201 -16.10 -3.69 -5.93
N GLU A 202 -15.75 -2.42 -6.12
CA GLU A 202 -15.94 -1.71 -7.39
C GLU A 202 -15.05 -2.22 -8.52
N ASN A 203 -13.95 -2.92 -8.18
CA ASN A 203 -12.97 -3.45 -9.11
C ASN A 203 -12.97 -4.99 -9.22
N GLY A 204 -13.70 -5.67 -8.33
CA GLY A 204 -13.68 -7.14 -8.27
C GLY A 204 -12.27 -7.69 -8.11
N CYS A 205 -11.48 -7.09 -7.21
CA CYS A 205 -10.08 -7.45 -6.93
C CYS A 205 -9.89 -7.77 -5.45
N PHE A 206 -8.87 -8.55 -5.13
CA PHE A 206 -8.36 -8.55 -3.76
C PHE A 206 -7.74 -7.19 -3.43
N MET A 207 -7.98 -6.71 -2.19
CA MET A 207 -7.24 -5.59 -1.61
C MET A 207 -6.32 -6.11 -0.52
N ILE A 208 -5.00 -5.85 -0.66
CA ILE A 208 -3.99 -6.20 0.33
C ILE A 208 -3.33 -4.91 0.80
N SER A 209 -3.58 -4.52 2.03
CA SER A 209 -3.26 -3.19 2.54
C SER A 209 -2.49 -3.30 3.86
N ALA A 210 -1.17 -3.51 3.76
CA ALA A 210 -0.29 -3.48 4.92
C ALA A 210 -0.21 -2.05 5.47
N CYS A 211 -0.54 -1.86 6.74
CA CYS A 211 -0.54 -0.55 7.39
C CYS A 211 0.37 -0.55 8.62
N ALA A 212 1.22 0.46 8.75
CA ALA A 212 2.01 0.64 9.95
C ALA A 212 1.10 0.93 11.16
N ILE A 213 1.55 0.58 12.37
CA ILE A 213 0.80 0.75 13.62
C ILE A 213 1.62 1.44 14.69
N GLY A 214 1.03 2.38 15.40
CA GLY A 214 1.62 3.01 16.60
C GLY A 214 2.13 4.41 16.37
N GLU A 215 2.80 4.95 17.39
CA GLU A 215 3.27 6.33 17.42
C GLU A 215 4.46 6.55 16.49
N ILE A 216 4.51 7.73 15.86
CA ILE A 216 5.65 8.18 15.04
C ILE A 216 6.56 9.05 15.92
N ALA A 217 7.84 8.74 15.96
CA ALA A 217 8.81 9.55 16.70
C ALA A 217 8.82 10.99 16.19
N GLY A 218 8.59 11.96 17.08
CA GLY A 218 8.46 13.38 16.76
C GLY A 218 7.03 13.87 16.56
N GLY A 219 6.03 12.98 16.58
CA GLY A 219 4.60 13.28 16.61
C GLY A 219 3.78 12.58 15.53
N GLY A 220 2.50 12.40 15.81
CA GLY A 220 1.57 11.66 14.98
C GLY A 220 1.58 10.16 15.25
N GLY A 221 0.79 9.41 14.50
CA GLY A 221 0.68 7.97 14.65
C GLY A 221 -0.02 7.32 13.47
N SER A 222 0.27 6.05 13.26
CA SER A 222 -0.34 5.19 12.23
C SER A 222 -1.43 4.31 12.82
N TYR A 223 -2.46 4.05 12.02
CA TYR A 223 -3.72 3.45 12.43
C TYR A 223 -3.62 1.94 12.67
N GLY A 224 -2.76 1.22 11.95
CA GLY A 224 -2.75 -0.23 11.94
C GLY A 224 -3.84 -0.81 11.06
N HIS A 225 -4.47 -1.92 11.53
CA HIS A 225 -5.49 -2.60 10.76
C HIS A 225 -5.02 -2.93 9.34
N SER A 226 -3.88 -3.63 9.22
CA SER A 226 -3.51 -4.23 7.94
C SER A 226 -4.63 -5.14 7.48
N LEU A 227 -5.10 -4.97 6.23
CA LEU A 227 -6.31 -5.62 5.73
C LEU A 227 -6.00 -6.56 4.56
N VAL A 228 -6.66 -7.70 4.57
CA VAL A 228 -6.85 -8.55 3.39
C VAL A 228 -8.35 -8.65 3.12
N ILE A 229 -8.78 -8.22 1.93
CA ILE A 229 -10.19 -8.12 1.56
C ILE A 229 -10.38 -8.85 0.24
N ASN A 230 -11.41 -9.70 0.15
CA ASN A 230 -11.71 -10.44 -1.06
C ASN A 230 -12.46 -9.58 -2.11
N PRO A 231 -12.59 -10.04 -3.37
CA PRO A 231 -13.28 -9.30 -4.43
C PRO A 231 -14.75 -8.97 -4.15
N TRP A 232 -15.37 -9.65 -3.17
CA TRP A 232 -16.74 -9.39 -2.73
C TRP A 232 -16.85 -8.34 -1.63
N GLY A 233 -15.69 -7.85 -1.11
CA GLY A 233 -15.60 -6.84 -0.06
C GLY A 233 -15.65 -7.41 1.36
N GLU A 234 -15.49 -8.72 1.53
CA GLU A 234 -15.36 -9.34 2.84
C GLU A 234 -13.93 -9.18 3.35
N ILE A 235 -13.81 -8.81 4.62
CA ILE A 235 -12.51 -8.73 5.30
C ILE A 235 -12.12 -10.15 5.70
N ILE A 236 -11.10 -10.70 5.02
CA ILE A 236 -10.57 -12.04 5.31
C ILE A 236 -9.66 -11.99 6.55
N ALA A 237 -8.85 -10.92 6.66
CA ALA A 237 -7.97 -10.70 7.79
C ALA A 237 -7.85 -9.21 8.11
N ASP A 238 -7.76 -8.91 9.41
CA ASP A 238 -7.56 -7.58 9.98
C ASP A 238 -6.53 -7.66 11.10
N GLY A 239 -5.45 -6.87 11.00
CA GLY A 239 -4.34 -6.86 11.95
C GLY A 239 -4.66 -6.18 13.29
N GLY A 240 -5.81 -5.52 13.40
CA GLY A 240 -6.16 -4.78 14.62
C GLY A 240 -5.17 -3.66 14.95
N ASP A 241 -5.01 -3.40 16.24
CA ASP A 241 -4.28 -2.26 16.80
C ASP A 241 -2.91 -2.63 17.43
N THR A 242 -2.37 -3.82 17.10
CA THR A 242 -1.08 -4.29 17.63
C THR A 242 -0.12 -4.67 16.51
N PRO A 243 1.21 -4.47 16.68
CA PRO A 243 2.18 -4.94 15.68
C PRO A 243 2.18 -6.46 15.60
N GLY A 244 2.43 -7.00 14.40
CA GLY A 244 2.43 -8.45 14.19
C GLY A 244 2.33 -8.86 12.72
N VAL A 245 2.13 -10.15 12.52
CA VAL A 245 1.92 -10.77 11.21
C VAL A 245 0.44 -11.02 10.98
N VAL A 246 -0.10 -10.49 9.91
CA VAL A 246 -1.49 -10.71 9.47
C VAL A 246 -1.45 -11.69 8.31
N PHE A 247 -1.71 -12.96 8.59
CA PHE A 247 -1.64 -14.05 7.62
C PHE A 247 -3.01 -14.33 7.01
N ALA A 248 -3.04 -14.61 5.70
CA ALA A 248 -4.22 -15.07 4.99
C ALA A 248 -3.84 -16.00 3.83
N THR A 249 -4.75 -16.89 3.47
CA THR A 249 -4.70 -17.61 2.18
C THR A 249 -5.86 -17.11 1.33
N VAL A 250 -5.57 -16.65 0.11
CA VAL A 250 -6.55 -16.15 -0.84
C VAL A 250 -6.65 -17.10 -2.03
N ASP A 251 -7.83 -17.29 -2.59
CA ASP A 251 -8.02 -18.03 -3.86
C ASP A 251 -8.23 -17.02 -4.99
N LEU A 252 -7.24 -16.89 -5.86
CA LEU A 252 -7.27 -15.90 -6.95
C LEU A 252 -8.38 -16.16 -7.97
N ASP A 253 -8.98 -17.34 -7.99
CA ASP A 253 -10.14 -17.64 -8.86
C ASP A 253 -11.39 -16.84 -8.43
N GLU A 254 -11.48 -16.37 -7.17
CA GLU A 254 -12.56 -15.49 -6.71
C GLU A 254 -12.67 -14.18 -7.51
N VAL A 255 -11.57 -13.71 -8.11
CA VAL A 255 -11.56 -12.51 -8.97
C VAL A 255 -12.43 -12.75 -10.22
N ALA A 256 -12.21 -13.87 -10.89
CA ALA A 256 -13.00 -14.22 -12.07
C ALA A 256 -14.48 -14.45 -11.72
N GLU A 257 -14.76 -15.08 -10.56
CA GLU A 257 -16.12 -15.29 -10.09
C GLU A 257 -16.84 -13.97 -9.80
N ALA A 258 -16.21 -13.06 -9.04
CA ALA A 258 -16.79 -11.77 -8.69
C ALA A 258 -17.07 -10.93 -9.94
N ARG A 259 -16.11 -10.84 -10.86
CA ARG A 259 -16.25 -10.12 -12.14
C ARG A 259 -17.28 -10.77 -13.07
N GLY A 260 -17.40 -12.10 -13.04
CA GLY A 260 -18.43 -12.81 -13.79
C GLY A 260 -19.84 -12.54 -13.27
N ARG A 261 -20.00 -12.35 -11.95
CA ARG A 261 -21.29 -12.02 -11.33
C ARG A 261 -21.66 -10.54 -11.51
N ILE A 262 -20.69 -9.63 -11.38
CA ILE A 262 -20.88 -8.17 -11.52
C ILE A 262 -19.79 -7.61 -12.44
N PRO A 263 -20.00 -7.66 -13.78
CA PRO A 263 -18.97 -7.26 -14.75
C PRO A 263 -18.89 -5.73 -14.94
N SER A 264 -18.89 -4.96 -13.84
CA SER A 264 -18.94 -3.49 -13.84
C SER A 264 -17.76 -2.83 -14.56
N LEU A 265 -16.59 -3.51 -14.62
CA LEU A 265 -15.41 -2.99 -15.32
C LEU A 265 -15.59 -2.90 -16.84
N SER A 266 -16.49 -3.72 -17.42
CA SER A 266 -16.82 -3.70 -18.85
C SER A 266 -18.08 -2.92 -19.19
N HIS A 267 -18.77 -2.38 -18.18
CA HIS A 267 -20.04 -1.64 -18.35
C HIS A 267 -19.85 -0.11 -18.31
N ASP A 268 -18.62 0.38 -18.41
CA ASP A 268 -18.39 1.82 -18.51
C ASP A 268 -19.07 2.41 -19.75
N GLN A 269 -19.68 3.58 -19.57
CA GLN A 269 -20.36 4.32 -20.62
C GLN A 269 -19.87 5.75 -20.63
N ASP A 270 -19.72 6.32 -21.81
CA ASP A 270 -19.51 7.75 -21.96
C ASP A 270 -20.77 8.51 -21.54
N TYR A 271 -20.62 9.57 -20.79
CA TYR A 271 -21.71 10.43 -20.36
C TYR A 271 -21.29 11.90 -20.35
N THR A 272 -22.30 12.77 -20.49
CA THR A 272 -22.12 14.21 -20.39
C THR A 272 -22.71 14.75 -19.09
N ILE A 273 -22.10 15.81 -18.56
CA ILE A 273 -22.60 16.50 -17.37
C ILE A 273 -23.47 17.69 -17.86
N THR A 274 -24.77 17.67 -17.50
CA THR A 274 -25.67 18.78 -17.74
C THR A 274 -25.89 19.55 -16.44
N THR A 275 -25.50 20.82 -16.41
CA THR A 275 -25.80 21.71 -15.29
C THR A 275 -27.17 22.35 -15.47
N VAL A 276 -28.11 21.99 -14.59
CA VAL A 276 -29.42 22.66 -14.53
C VAL A 276 -29.28 23.88 -13.62
N LYS A 277 -29.42 25.08 -14.18
CA LYS A 277 -29.46 26.32 -13.39
C LYS A 277 -30.92 26.61 -13.01
N GLU A 278 -31.16 27.06 -11.78
CA GLU A 278 -32.45 27.61 -11.40
C GLU A 278 -32.83 28.71 -12.39
N ARG A 279 -34.09 28.65 -12.89
CA ARG A 279 -34.63 29.78 -13.65
C ARG A 279 -34.77 30.90 -12.63
N GLY A 280 -33.98 31.97 -12.80
CA GLY A 280 -34.10 33.15 -11.95
C GLY A 280 -35.56 33.58 -11.86
N ILE A 281 -36.04 33.71 -10.62
CA ILE A 281 -37.26 34.45 -10.33
C ILE A 281 -36.92 35.90 -10.65
N THR A 282 -37.39 36.40 -11.78
CA THR A 282 -37.30 37.82 -12.15
C THR A 282 -38.26 38.64 -11.31
#